data_a849633c0c3ddcf0edbc48a5566a4e51
#
_entry.id   a849633c0c3ddcf0edbc48a5566a4e51
#
_cell.length_a   1.000
_cell.length_b   1.000
_cell.length_c   1.000
_cell.angle_alpha   90.00
_cell.angle_beta   90.00
_cell.angle_gamma   90.00
#
_symmetry.space_group_name_H-M   'P 1'
#
loop_
_entity.id
_entity.type
_entity.pdbx_description
1 polymer ?
#
loop_
_entity_poly.entity_id
_entity_poly.type
_entity_poly.pdbx_seq_one_letter_code
_entity_poly.pdbx_strand_id
1 'polypeptide(L)'
;QFGFILHHRVMLQQTDDKLAVVMIQETKDRFENLVGSSFDRGFYSPENKSQLAEILDYVVLPKKGRLSVKDKEIEQSEQFVESRRKHSAVESSINALENHGLDRCLDHGLHGFERYVALSVLARNIQILGHLLQQKELKKQKRREAA
;
A
#
# COMPACT_ATOMS: atom_id res chain seq x y z
N GLN A 1 -5.74 4.75 8.84
CA GLN A 1 -5.42 4.57 7.40
C GLN A 1 -6.63 4.94 6.58
N PHE A 2 -6.46 5.79 5.57
CA PHE A 2 -7.56 6.28 4.73
C PHE A 2 -7.67 5.53 3.40
N GLY A 3 -6.74 4.62 3.10
CA GLY A 3 -6.73 3.81 1.87
C GLY A 3 -6.24 4.53 0.61
N PHE A 4 -5.58 5.69 0.74
CA PHE A 4 -4.95 6.34 -0.40
C PHE A 4 -3.81 5.52 -0.98
N ILE A 5 -3.70 5.51 -2.30
CA ILE A 5 -2.55 4.96 -3.01
C ILE A 5 -1.50 6.07 -3.10
N LEU A 6 -0.43 5.94 -2.32
CA LEU A 6 0.61 6.97 -2.20
C LEU A 6 1.63 6.91 -3.34
N HIS A 7 1.89 5.71 -3.85
CA HIS A 7 2.84 5.47 -4.93
C HIS A 7 2.37 4.31 -5.80
N HIS A 8 2.67 4.37 -7.07
CA HIS A 8 2.46 3.28 -8.03
C HIS A 8 3.61 3.27 -9.05
N ARG A 9 3.89 2.11 -9.60
CA ARG A 9 4.90 1.93 -10.65
C ARG A 9 4.45 0.81 -11.59
N VAL A 10 4.61 1.03 -12.89
CA VAL A 10 4.47 -0.03 -13.89
C VAL A 10 5.80 -0.80 -13.93
N MET A 11 5.73 -2.11 -13.67
CA MET A 11 6.90 -2.97 -13.66
C MET A 11 7.16 -3.54 -15.04
N LEU A 12 8.42 -3.46 -15.49
CA LEU A 12 8.89 -4.06 -16.73
C LEU A 12 9.96 -5.11 -16.39
N GLN A 13 9.58 -6.39 -16.44
CA GLN A 13 10.50 -7.52 -16.25
C GLN A 13 11.28 -7.50 -14.91
N GLN A 14 10.75 -6.84 -13.90
CA GLN A 14 11.31 -6.78 -12.54
C GLN A 14 10.49 -7.67 -11.62
N THR A 15 11.15 -8.25 -10.62
CA THR A 15 10.50 -9.03 -9.56
C THR A 15 10.19 -8.14 -8.35
N ASP A 16 9.17 -8.49 -7.59
CA ASP A 16 8.67 -7.72 -6.44
C ASP A 16 9.78 -7.44 -5.40
N ASP A 17 10.64 -8.42 -5.15
CA ASP A 17 11.74 -8.31 -4.20
C ASP A 17 12.76 -7.23 -4.57
N LYS A 18 12.99 -6.98 -5.86
CA LYS A 18 13.92 -5.93 -6.33
C LYS A 18 13.36 -4.51 -6.21
N LEU A 19 12.06 -4.39 -6.09
CA LEU A 19 11.39 -3.08 -6.07
C LEU A 19 11.03 -2.59 -4.66
N ALA A 20 10.95 -3.48 -3.68
CA ALA A 20 10.49 -3.15 -2.34
C ALA A 20 11.21 -1.94 -1.73
N VAL A 21 12.53 -1.96 -1.72
CA VAL A 21 13.35 -0.89 -1.12
C VAL A 21 13.24 0.41 -1.90
N VAL A 22 13.35 0.34 -3.23
CA VAL A 22 13.26 1.52 -4.11
C VAL A 22 11.91 2.22 -3.97
N MET A 23 10.82 1.45 -4.00
CA MET A 23 9.46 1.99 -3.85
C MET A 23 9.25 2.67 -2.49
N ILE A 24 9.78 2.10 -1.42
CA ILE A 24 9.69 2.69 -0.08
C ILE A 24 10.54 3.95 0.01
N GLN A 25 11.75 3.95 -0.51
CA GLN A 25 12.60 5.15 -0.52
C GLN A 25 11.92 6.30 -1.28
N GLU A 26 11.48 6.06 -2.50
CA GLU A 26 10.77 7.06 -3.30
C GLU A 26 9.46 7.54 -2.62
N THR A 27 8.79 6.67 -1.89
CA THR A 27 7.59 7.04 -1.15
C THR A 27 7.94 7.89 0.06
N LYS A 28 9.01 7.55 0.79
CA LYS A 28 9.47 8.31 1.96
C LYS A 28 10.00 9.69 1.58
N ASP A 29 10.68 9.81 0.44
CA ASP A 29 11.16 11.09 -0.09
C ASP A 29 10.00 12.06 -0.38
N ARG A 30 8.82 11.53 -0.74
CA ARG A 30 7.59 12.33 -0.97
C ARG A 30 6.77 12.54 0.31
N PHE A 31 6.81 11.59 1.22
CA PHE A 31 6.02 11.55 2.45
C PHE A 31 6.92 11.23 3.63
N GLU A 32 7.60 12.24 4.16
CA GLU A 32 8.56 12.11 5.28
C GLU A 32 7.95 11.42 6.51
N ASN A 33 6.64 11.56 6.70
CA ASN A 33 5.89 10.94 7.80
C ASN A 33 5.62 9.43 7.61
N LEU A 34 6.17 8.80 6.58
CA LEU A 34 6.06 7.36 6.39
C LEU A 34 6.91 6.64 7.45
N VAL A 35 6.26 6.06 8.43
CA VAL A 35 6.92 5.38 9.57
C VAL A 35 7.00 3.88 9.41
N GLY A 36 6.13 3.26 8.63
CA GLY A 36 6.11 1.81 8.48
C GLY A 36 5.38 1.31 7.24
N SER A 37 5.66 0.08 6.87
CA SER A 37 5.02 -0.59 5.74
C SER A 37 4.81 -2.07 6.00
N SER A 38 3.80 -2.63 5.31
CA SER A 38 3.50 -4.05 5.30
C SER A 38 3.58 -4.57 3.87
N PHE A 39 4.21 -5.71 3.72
CA PHE A 39 4.47 -6.36 2.43
C PHE A 39 3.87 -7.75 2.38
N ASP A 40 3.62 -8.23 1.17
CA ASP A 40 3.37 -9.64 0.96
C ASP A 40 4.68 -10.44 1.01
N ARG A 41 4.54 -11.75 1.19
CA ARG A 41 5.65 -12.71 1.28
C ARG A 41 6.53 -12.73 0.03
N GLY A 42 6.00 -12.34 -1.14
CA GLY A 42 6.73 -12.24 -2.39
C GLY A 42 7.92 -11.27 -2.34
N PHE A 43 7.80 -10.22 -1.53
CA PHE A 43 8.82 -9.18 -1.36
C PHE A 43 9.98 -9.57 -0.43
N TYR A 44 9.90 -10.77 0.19
CA TYR A 44 10.90 -11.16 1.18
C TYR A 44 12.24 -11.54 0.55
N SER A 45 13.29 -10.85 0.97
CA SER A 45 14.67 -11.30 0.97
C SER A 45 15.36 -10.86 2.28
N PRO A 46 16.44 -11.52 2.73
CA PRO A 46 17.21 -11.07 3.88
C PRO A 46 17.75 -9.65 3.71
N GLU A 47 18.13 -9.30 2.49
CA GLU A 47 18.63 -7.98 2.12
C GLU A 47 17.53 -6.93 2.23
N ASN A 48 16.35 -7.16 1.67
CA ASN A 48 15.21 -6.27 1.80
C ASN A 48 14.82 -6.05 3.25
N LYS A 49 14.82 -7.12 4.07
CA LYS A 49 14.51 -7.02 5.49
C LYS A 49 15.48 -6.06 6.20
N SER A 50 16.78 -6.13 5.90
CA SER A 50 17.79 -5.25 6.49
C SER A 50 17.63 -3.81 6.01
N GLN A 51 17.57 -3.60 4.70
CA GLN A 51 17.51 -2.25 4.10
C GLN A 51 16.20 -1.52 4.46
N LEU A 52 15.07 -2.22 4.48
CA LEU A 52 13.80 -1.62 4.88
C LEU A 52 13.80 -1.23 6.36
N ALA A 53 14.48 -1.99 7.23
CA ALA A 53 14.60 -1.65 8.65
C ALA A 53 15.50 -0.42 8.90
N GLU A 54 16.36 -0.04 7.96
CA GLU A 54 17.14 1.20 8.02
C GLU A 54 16.32 2.44 7.60
N ILE A 55 15.32 2.23 6.72
CA ILE A 55 14.50 3.31 6.17
C ILE A 55 13.27 3.59 7.02
N LEU A 56 12.66 2.54 7.59
CA LEU A 56 11.39 2.59 8.30
C LEU A 56 11.54 2.17 9.75
N ASP A 57 10.80 2.82 10.64
CA ASP A 57 10.75 2.46 12.07
C ASP A 57 10.10 1.07 12.28
N TYR A 58 9.29 0.64 11.29
CA TYR A 58 8.49 -0.55 11.45
C TYR A 58 8.19 -1.22 10.09
N VAL A 59 8.55 -2.51 9.97
CA VAL A 59 8.40 -3.31 8.75
C VAL A 59 7.71 -4.63 9.04
N VAL A 60 6.61 -4.89 8.34
CA VAL A 60 5.95 -6.20 8.32
C VAL A 60 6.26 -6.89 7.01
N LEU A 61 7.24 -7.78 7.06
CA LEU A 61 7.70 -8.55 5.90
C LEU A 61 7.72 -10.04 6.28
N PRO A 62 6.65 -10.80 5.94
CA PRO A 62 6.57 -12.22 6.27
C PRO A 62 7.70 -13.00 5.59
N LYS A 63 8.39 -13.85 6.36
CA LYS A 63 9.52 -14.60 5.86
C LYS A 63 9.09 -15.67 4.85
N LYS A 64 9.85 -15.80 3.78
CA LYS A 64 9.70 -16.86 2.80
C LYS A 64 10.49 -18.12 3.26
N GLY A 65 9.86 -19.29 3.22
CA GLY A 65 10.49 -20.55 3.59
C GLY A 65 10.35 -20.92 5.06
N ARG A 66 11.30 -21.70 5.60
CA ARG A 66 11.25 -22.20 6.98
C ARG A 66 11.52 -21.10 7.99
N LEU A 67 10.60 -20.95 8.95
CA LEU A 67 10.74 -19.99 10.04
C LEU A 67 11.65 -20.55 11.13
N SER A 68 12.59 -19.75 11.61
CA SER A 68 13.30 -20.01 12.87
C SER A 68 12.37 -19.77 14.07
N VAL A 69 12.81 -20.16 15.27
CA VAL A 69 12.04 -19.89 16.51
C VAL A 69 11.81 -18.39 16.66
N LYS A 70 12.87 -17.58 16.49
CA LYS A 70 12.78 -16.11 16.55
C LYS A 70 11.85 -15.50 15.51
N ASP A 71 11.88 -15.99 14.25
CA ASP A 71 10.97 -15.50 13.22
C ASP A 71 9.51 -15.82 13.56
N LYS A 72 9.23 -16.99 14.14
CA LYS A 72 7.89 -17.34 14.60
C LYS A 72 7.39 -16.43 15.73
N GLU A 73 8.22 -16.12 16.70
CA GLU A 73 7.89 -15.18 17.78
C GLU A 73 7.55 -13.80 17.24
N ILE A 74 8.33 -13.30 16.27
CA ILE A 74 8.08 -12.01 15.62
C ILE A 74 6.76 -12.05 14.83
N GLU A 75 6.55 -13.08 13.98
CA GLU A 75 5.35 -13.18 13.14
C GLU A 75 4.08 -13.48 13.94
N GLN A 76 4.20 -13.99 15.16
CA GLN A 76 3.09 -14.23 16.08
C GLN A 76 2.83 -13.06 17.03
N SER A 77 3.69 -12.04 17.07
CA SER A 77 3.44 -10.85 17.88
C SER A 77 2.14 -10.16 17.47
N GLU A 78 1.43 -9.62 18.45
CA GLU A 78 0.15 -8.94 18.22
C GLU A 78 0.27 -7.81 17.19
N GLN A 79 1.34 -7.02 17.28
CA GLN A 79 1.63 -5.94 16.34
C GLN A 79 1.81 -6.45 14.89
N PHE A 80 2.53 -7.55 14.71
CA PHE A 80 2.74 -8.13 13.37
C PHE A 80 1.42 -8.66 12.79
N VAL A 81 0.66 -9.41 13.60
CA VAL A 81 -0.64 -9.99 13.20
C VAL A 81 -1.65 -8.90 12.85
N GLU A 82 -1.75 -7.84 13.67
CA GLU A 82 -2.66 -6.72 13.41
C GLU A 82 -2.30 -6.00 12.10
N SER A 83 -1.03 -5.77 11.88
CA SER A 83 -0.57 -5.07 10.68
C SER A 83 -0.72 -5.90 9.42
N ARG A 84 -0.52 -7.21 9.54
CA ARG A 84 -0.81 -8.15 8.45
C ARG A 84 -2.30 -8.18 8.10
N ARG A 85 -3.19 -8.09 9.10
CA ARG A 85 -4.63 -7.96 8.84
C ARG A 85 -4.98 -6.67 8.09
N LYS A 86 -4.29 -5.56 8.41
CA LYS A 86 -4.44 -4.29 7.67
C LYS A 86 -3.95 -4.38 6.23
N HIS A 87 -3.07 -5.33 5.91
CA HIS A 87 -2.59 -5.56 4.54
C HIS A 87 -3.72 -6.04 3.60
N SER A 88 -4.75 -6.72 4.10
CA SER A 88 -5.90 -7.12 3.29
C SER A 88 -6.65 -5.94 2.64
N ALA A 89 -6.48 -4.73 3.17
CA ALA A 89 -7.00 -3.51 2.55
C ALA A 89 -6.34 -3.20 1.19
N VAL A 90 -5.14 -3.73 0.92
CA VAL A 90 -4.45 -3.59 -0.36
C VAL A 90 -5.19 -4.38 -1.45
N GLU A 91 -5.59 -5.62 -1.16
CA GLU A 91 -6.37 -6.45 -2.08
C GLU A 91 -7.70 -5.76 -2.44
N SER A 92 -8.36 -5.16 -1.46
CA SER A 92 -9.58 -4.37 -1.70
C SER A 92 -9.32 -3.15 -2.58
N SER A 93 -8.16 -2.53 -2.47
CA SER A 93 -7.77 -1.39 -3.31
C SER A 93 -7.45 -1.80 -4.74
N ILE A 94 -6.80 -2.94 -4.94
CA ILE A 94 -6.53 -3.53 -6.26
C ILE A 94 -7.85 -3.87 -6.94
N ASN A 95 -8.74 -4.59 -6.28
CA ASN A 95 -10.07 -4.92 -6.80
C ASN A 95 -10.88 -3.65 -7.15
N ALA A 96 -10.77 -2.59 -6.35
CA ALA A 96 -11.43 -1.32 -6.68
C ALA A 96 -10.84 -0.66 -7.94
N LEU A 97 -9.53 -0.74 -8.18
CA LEU A 97 -8.91 -0.26 -9.41
C LEU A 97 -9.37 -1.06 -10.63
N GLU A 98 -9.44 -2.39 -10.52
CA GLU A 98 -9.96 -3.27 -11.56
C GLU A 98 -11.42 -2.95 -11.92
N ASN A 99 -12.27 -2.79 -10.91
CA ASN A 99 -13.68 -2.39 -11.09
C ASN A 99 -13.85 -0.99 -11.70
N HIS A 100 -12.83 -0.14 -11.59
CA HIS A 100 -12.78 1.18 -12.23
C HIS A 100 -12.09 1.16 -13.61
N GLY A 101 -11.85 -0.03 -14.17
CA GLY A 101 -11.40 -0.22 -15.54
C GLY A 101 -9.91 -0.52 -15.70
N LEU A 102 -9.14 -0.68 -14.61
CA LEU A 102 -7.72 -1.00 -14.71
C LEU A 102 -7.45 -2.42 -15.27
N ASP A 103 -8.45 -3.29 -15.24
CA ASP A 103 -8.42 -4.63 -15.83
C ASP A 103 -8.25 -4.61 -17.36
N ARG A 104 -8.62 -3.50 -18.02
CA ARG A 104 -8.55 -3.34 -19.46
C ARG A 104 -8.04 -1.96 -19.86
N CYS A 105 -6.75 -1.87 -20.16
CA CYS A 105 -6.18 -0.64 -20.69
C CYS A 105 -6.73 -0.34 -22.10
N LEU A 106 -7.27 0.85 -22.29
CA LEU A 106 -7.80 1.34 -23.56
C LEU A 106 -6.76 2.17 -24.34
N ASP A 107 -5.61 2.45 -23.74
CA ASP A 107 -4.51 3.18 -24.37
C ASP A 107 -3.45 2.21 -24.94
N HIS A 108 -2.58 2.69 -25.80
CA HIS A 108 -1.60 1.86 -26.51
C HIS A 108 -0.16 2.15 -26.09
N GLY A 109 0.66 1.09 -26.09
CA GLY A 109 2.08 1.15 -25.74
C GLY A 109 2.33 1.42 -24.26
N LEU A 110 3.61 1.41 -23.89
CA LEU A 110 4.01 1.55 -22.49
C LEU A 110 3.56 2.89 -21.88
N HIS A 111 3.85 4.00 -22.55
CA HIS A 111 3.47 5.32 -22.05
C HIS A 111 1.95 5.51 -21.95
N GLY A 112 1.20 4.89 -22.85
CA GLY A 112 -0.26 4.84 -22.76
C GLY A 112 -0.70 4.08 -21.52
N PHE A 113 -0.13 2.94 -21.27
CA PHE A 113 -0.40 2.14 -20.09
C PHE A 113 -0.03 2.86 -18.78
N GLU A 114 1.14 3.49 -18.71
CA GLU A 114 1.57 4.29 -17.55
C GLU A 114 0.58 5.42 -17.24
N ARG A 115 0.14 6.17 -18.27
CA ARG A 115 -0.88 7.22 -18.11
C ARG A 115 -2.21 6.66 -17.61
N TYR A 116 -2.63 5.53 -18.17
CA TYR A 116 -3.87 4.87 -17.80
C TYR A 116 -3.87 4.44 -16.34
N VAL A 117 -2.78 3.82 -15.88
CA VAL A 117 -2.58 3.45 -14.47
C VAL A 117 -2.60 4.69 -13.57
N ALA A 118 -1.86 5.75 -13.95
CA ALA A 118 -1.81 6.99 -13.18
C ALA A 118 -3.18 7.65 -13.03
N LEU A 119 -3.98 7.69 -14.09
CA LEU A 119 -5.34 8.22 -14.06
C LEU A 119 -6.29 7.38 -13.20
N SER A 120 -6.17 6.06 -13.25
CA SER A 120 -6.96 5.15 -12.42
C SER A 120 -6.65 5.34 -10.93
N VAL A 121 -5.36 5.47 -10.58
CA VAL A 121 -4.92 5.77 -9.21
C VAL A 121 -5.43 7.14 -8.75
N LEU A 122 -5.34 8.16 -9.60
CA LEU A 122 -5.85 9.50 -9.31
C LEU A 122 -7.36 9.48 -9.06
N ALA A 123 -8.13 8.84 -9.94
CA ALA A 123 -9.58 8.72 -9.81
C ALA A 123 -9.96 8.01 -8.51
N ARG A 124 -9.26 6.93 -8.16
CA ARG A 124 -9.46 6.22 -6.89
C ARG A 124 -9.17 7.12 -5.69
N ASN A 125 -8.08 7.84 -5.69
CA ASN A 125 -7.73 8.75 -4.61
C ASN A 125 -8.74 9.90 -4.45
N ILE A 126 -9.24 10.45 -5.56
CA ILE A 126 -10.31 11.47 -5.53
C ILE A 126 -11.60 10.90 -4.93
N GLN A 127 -11.97 9.68 -5.29
CA GLN A 127 -13.15 9.01 -4.73
C GLN A 127 -13.02 8.83 -3.21
N ILE A 128 -11.85 8.38 -2.74
CA ILE A 128 -11.56 8.23 -1.30
C ILE A 128 -11.67 9.59 -0.60
N LEU A 129 -11.06 10.63 -1.16
CA LEU A 129 -11.12 11.98 -0.61
C LEU A 129 -12.56 12.50 -0.52
N GLY A 130 -13.34 12.35 -1.60
CA GLY A 130 -14.74 12.74 -1.62
C GLY A 130 -15.58 12.05 -0.55
N HIS A 131 -15.36 10.75 -0.36
CA HIS A 131 -16.04 9.99 0.69
C HIS A 131 -15.66 10.46 2.11
N LEU A 132 -14.39 10.75 2.36
CA LEU A 132 -13.92 11.26 3.64
C LEU A 132 -14.50 12.66 3.94
N LEU A 133 -14.58 13.54 2.95
CA LEU A 133 -15.18 14.86 3.09
C LEU A 133 -16.66 14.75 3.39
N GLN A 134 -17.40 13.90 2.68
CA GLN A 134 -18.82 13.65 2.94
C GLN A 134 -19.05 13.13 4.35
N GLN A 135 -18.27 12.17 4.80
CA GLN A 135 -18.37 11.66 6.19
C GLN A 135 -18.12 12.74 7.24
N LYS A 136 -17.15 13.64 6.96
CA LYS A 136 -16.83 14.77 7.85
C LYS A 136 -18.01 15.74 7.95
N GLU A 137 -18.66 16.06 6.84
CA GLU A 137 -19.84 16.94 6.83
C GLU A 137 -21.04 16.29 7.54
N LEU A 138 -21.32 15.02 7.29
CA LEU A 138 -22.39 14.31 8.00
C LEU A 138 -22.16 14.28 9.52
N LYS A 139 -20.91 14.10 9.96
CA LYS A 139 -20.59 14.18 11.40
C LYS A 139 -20.80 15.57 11.98
N LYS A 140 -20.49 16.63 11.24
CA LYS A 140 -20.76 18.01 11.68
C LYS A 140 -22.26 18.28 11.78
N GLN A 141 -23.03 17.83 10.78
CA GLN A 141 -24.47 18.02 10.77
C GLN A 141 -25.11 17.33 11.98
N LYS A 142 -24.80 16.05 12.22
CA LYS A 142 -25.30 15.31 13.40
C LYS A 142 -24.97 15.99 14.74
N ARG A 143 -23.80 16.62 14.85
CA ARG A 143 -23.42 17.37 16.06
C ARG A 143 -24.25 18.66 16.23
N ARG A 144 -24.61 19.32 15.13
CA ARG A 144 -25.46 20.53 15.16
C ARG A 144 -26.93 20.19 15.50
N GLU A 145 -27.41 19.03 15.06
CA GLU A 145 -28.77 18.57 15.34
C GLU A 145 -28.92 18.06 16.78
N ALA A 146 -27.81 17.67 17.43
CA ALA A 146 -27.78 17.17 18.81
C ALA A 146 -27.49 18.24 19.87
N ALA A 147 -27.19 19.49 19.46
CA ALA A 147 -26.90 20.63 20.33
C ALA A 147 -28.06 21.60 20.41
#